data_d4d8b8a5a1fdeeca23456604abbe5d71
#
_entry.id   d4d8b8a5a1fdeeca23456604abbe5d71
#
_cell.length_a   1.000
_cell.length_b   1.000
_cell.length_c   1.000
_cell.angle_alpha   90.00
_cell.angle_beta   90.00
_cell.angle_gamma   90.00
#
_symmetry.space_group_name_H-M   'P 1'
#
loop_
_entity.id
_entity.type
_entity.pdbx_description
1 polymer ?
#
loop_
_entity_poly.entity_id
_entity_poly.type
_entity_poly.pdbx_seq_one_letter_code
_entity_poly.pdbx_strand_id
1 'polypeptide(L)'
;MTKTKAYIAIDLKSFYASVECKERNRDPLTTNLVVADQSRTEKTICLAVSPSLKSYGIPGRPRLFEVVQKIKEVNNTRRWKALNRTFTGSSDDSTELNADPTLKVDYIVAPPRMEYYLEYSSKIYNIYLKYIAPEDIFPYSIDEVFIDATDYLNTYQMTARELAMTMIRDVLKTTGITATAGIGTNMYLCKIAMDIVAKHIKPDKDGVRIAELDEMSYRRKLWNHRPLTDFWRVGKGYAKKLEEHGLFSMGDVARCSVGKPNEFHNEELLYKMFGINAELLIDHAWGYEPCTMEQVKAYKPETNSVCSGQVLHCPYDFDKTKLVVKEMTDLMTLDLVDKRLVTDQIVLTVGYDIENLTDPDRYRKYKGSVTIDRYGRKVPKHAHGTTNLKKKTSSTMLITNAVMELYDRIVDKNLLIRRINITANKLVDESFSKEEETYEQLDLFTDYTVKEQEQAEEEAVLEREKRMQQTMLTIKKKFGKNAILKGMNLQEGATAKDRNEQIGGHKA
;
A
#
# COMPACT_ATOMS: atom_id res chain seq x y z
N MET A 1 32.92 24.37 -9.07
CA MET A 1 32.84 22.92 -8.94
C MET A 1 31.45 22.59 -8.42
N THR A 2 30.64 21.86 -9.15
CA THR A 2 29.34 21.40 -8.69
C THR A 2 29.56 20.48 -7.49
N LYS A 3 28.91 20.79 -6.36
CA LYS A 3 28.99 20.00 -5.13
C LYS A 3 28.44 18.60 -5.42
N THR A 4 29.21 17.56 -5.10
CA THR A 4 28.72 16.18 -5.24
C THR A 4 27.52 15.99 -4.32
N LYS A 5 26.36 15.64 -4.86
CA LYS A 5 25.15 15.40 -4.08
C LYS A 5 25.27 14.13 -3.23
N ALA A 6 24.65 14.14 -2.05
CA ALA A 6 24.62 13.02 -1.14
C ALA A 6 23.19 12.82 -0.59
N TYR A 7 22.54 11.76 -1.05
CA TYR A 7 21.23 11.34 -0.58
C TYR A 7 21.36 10.13 0.35
N ILE A 8 20.55 10.09 1.40
CA ILE A 8 20.47 8.98 2.35
C ILE A 8 19.03 8.46 2.35
N ALA A 9 18.86 7.17 2.15
CA ALA A 9 17.60 6.45 2.41
C ALA A 9 17.76 5.65 3.71
N ILE A 10 16.76 5.72 4.62
CA ILE A 10 16.76 4.97 5.88
C ILE A 10 15.46 4.18 5.96
N ASP A 11 15.54 2.87 6.22
CA ASP A 11 14.43 1.94 6.41
C ASP A 11 14.51 1.28 7.80
N LEU A 12 13.43 1.37 8.58
CA LEU A 12 13.35 0.80 9.93
C LEU A 12 13.14 -0.71 9.84
N LYS A 13 14.01 -1.46 10.46
CA LYS A 13 14.05 -2.92 10.32
C LYS A 13 12.83 -3.61 10.88
N SER A 14 12.01 -4.23 9.99
CA SER A 14 10.79 -4.95 10.36
C SER A 14 9.87 -4.13 11.27
N PHE A 15 9.64 -2.88 10.96
CA PHE A 15 9.16 -1.81 11.83
C PHE A 15 8.03 -2.23 12.77
N TYR A 16 6.88 -2.69 12.25
CA TYR A 16 5.75 -3.08 13.11
C TYR A 16 6.10 -4.22 14.08
N ALA A 17 6.86 -5.21 13.62
CA ALA A 17 7.30 -6.30 14.49
C ALA A 17 8.27 -5.81 15.56
N SER A 18 9.16 -4.87 15.21
CA SER A 18 10.11 -4.28 16.16
C SER A 18 9.39 -3.44 17.23
N VAL A 19 8.38 -2.65 16.85
CA VAL A 19 7.51 -1.94 17.81
C VAL A 19 6.85 -2.92 18.77
N GLU A 20 6.24 -3.99 18.26
CA GLU A 20 5.57 -4.99 19.07
C GLU A 20 6.52 -5.78 20.00
N CYS A 21 7.76 -6.01 19.58
CA CYS A 21 8.80 -6.59 20.46
C CYS A 21 9.14 -5.62 21.59
N LYS A 22 9.39 -4.35 21.29
CA LYS A 22 9.75 -3.35 22.31
C LYS A 22 8.67 -3.16 23.37
N GLU A 23 7.40 -3.12 22.94
CA GLU A 23 6.27 -3.03 23.86
C GLU A 23 6.13 -4.22 24.83
N ARG A 24 6.70 -5.36 24.45
CA ARG A 24 6.73 -6.57 25.26
C ARG A 24 8.06 -6.75 26.02
N ASN A 25 8.92 -5.72 26.02
CA ASN A 25 10.26 -5.78 26.58
C ASN A 25 11.11 -6.92 25.98
N ARG A 26 10.94 -7.19 24.68
CA ARG A 26 11.69 -8.19 23.93
C ARG A 26 12.67 -7.53 22.98
N ASP A 27 13.74 -8.25 22.63
CA ASP A 27 14.69 -7.80 21.61
C ASP A 27 14.12 -8.03 20.20
N PRO A 28 13.95 -6.95 19.38
CA PRO A 28 13.44 -7.08 18.01
C PRO A 28 14.31 -7.97 17.10
N LEU A 29 15.60 -8.12 17.40
CA LEU A 29 16.51 -8.89 16.55
C LEU A 29 16.46 -10.40 16.82
N THR A 30 16.18 -10.80 18.09
CA THR A 30 16.20 -12.20 18.51
C THR A 30 14.82 -12.83 18.66
N THR A 31 13.79 -12.02 18.91
CA THR A 31 12.43 -12.53 19.17
C THR A 31 11.73 -12.97 17.89
N ASN A 32 11.13 -14.14 17.93
CA ASN A 32 10.23 -14.64 16.88
C ASN A 32 8.84 -14.02 17.04
N LEU A 33 8.48 -13.09 16.16
CA LEU A 33 7.20 -12.40 16.23
C LEU A 33 6.64 -12.09 14.82
N VAL A 34 5.33 -12.26 14.66
CA VAL A 34 4.57 -11.78 13.50
C VAL A 34 3.49 -10.82 13.95
N VAL A 35 3.20 -9.80 13.13
CA VAL A 35 2.05 -8.92 13.32
C VAL A 35 0.93 -9.37 12.41
N ALA A 36 -0.13 -9.93 12.97
CA ALA A 36 -1.27 -10.45 12.23
C ALA A 36 -2.56 -10.40 13.04
N ASP A 37 -3.69 -10.15 12.38
CA ASP A 37 -5.00 -10.16 12.99
C ASP A 37 -5.57 -11.59 13.03
N GLN A 38 -5.43 -12.27 14.18
CA GLN A 38 -5.95 -13.63 14.39
C GLN A 38 -7.49 -13.70 14.45
N SER A 39 -8.18 -12.57 14.68
CA SER A 39 -9.65 -12.54 14.66
C SER A 39 -10.20 -12.77 13.23
N ARG A 40 -9.36 -12.62 12.22
CA ARG A 40 -9.63 -13.02 10.84
C ARG A 40 -9.30 -14.50 10.65
N THR A 41 -9.28 -14.98 9.44
CA THR A 41 -8.89 -16.37 9.14
C THR A 41 -7.37 -16.52 9.10
N GLU A 42 -6.84 -17.75 9.19
CA GLU A 42 -5.42 -18.05 8.96
C GLU A 42 -4.90 -17.58 7.57
N LYS A 43 -5.82 -17.23 6.65
CA LYS A 43 -5.47 -16.64 5.34
C LYS A 43 -5.15 -15.14 5.44
N THR A 44 -5.21 -14.53 6.64
CA THR A 44 -4.82 -13.13 6.84
C THR A 44 -3.37 -12.90 6.45
N ILE A 45 -3.08 -11.71 5.92
CA ILE A 45 -1.70 -11.31 5.59
C ILE A 45 -1.06 -10.79 6.87
N CYS A 46 0.13 -11.28 7.18
CA CYS A 46 0.97 -10.71 8.23
C CYS A 46 1.52 -9.35 7.75
N LEU A 47 1.35 -8.32 8.56
CA LEU A 47 1.86 -6.97 8.26
C LEU A 47 3.38 -6.90 8.36
N ALA A 48 3.95 -7.60 9.32
CA ALA A 48 5.38 -7.68 9.52
C ALA A 48 5.79 -9.02 10.13
N VAL A 49 7.04 -9.37 9.90
CA VAL A 49 7.72 -10.54 10.45
C VAL A 49 9.04 -10.07 11.03
N SER A 50 9.38 -10.50 12.25
CA SER A 50 10.64 -10.14 12.89
C SER A 50 11.87 -10.69 12.13
N PRO A 51 13.06 -10.08 12.29
CA PRO A 51 14.29 -10.55 11.66
C PRO A 51 14.61 -12.00 12.01
N SER A 52 14.39 -12.40 13.25
CA SER A 52 14.61 -13.76 13.74
C SER A 52 13.74 -14.76 12.96
N LEU A 53 12.44 -14.52 12.83
CA LEU A 53 11.55 -15.38 12.05
C LEU A 53 11.88 -15.41 10.56
N LYS A 54 12.32 -14.29 9.98
CA LYS A 54 12.77 -14.24 8.58
C LYS A 54 13.98 -15.16 8.33
N SER A 55 14.83 -15.40 9.33
CA SER A 55 15.98 -16.31 9.22
C SER A 55 15.60 -17.76 8.93
N TYR A 56 14.35 -18.16 9.24
CA TYR A 56 13.81 -19.46 8.89
C TYR A 56 13.25 -19.53 7.45
N GLY A 57 13.42 -18.46 6.64
CA GLY A 57 12.94 -18.39 5.26
C GLY A 57 11.48 -17.95 5.14
N ILE A 58 10.92 -17.34 6.18
CA ILE A 58 9.59 -16.74 6.15
C ILE A 58 9.69 -15.36 5.46
N PRO A 59 8.89 -15.07 4.42
CA PRO A 59 8.94 -13.78 3.74
C PRO A 59 8.43 -12.63 4.62
N GLY A 60 8.68 -11.38 4.21
CA GLY A 60 8.31 -10.20 5.00
C GLY A 60 6.80 -9.99 5.17
N ARG A 61 5.99 -10.46 4.23
CA ARG A 61 4.52 -10.36 4.22
C ARG A 61 3.83 -11.68 3.86
N PRO A 62 4.03 -12.75 4.66
CA PRO A 62 3.40 -14.05 4.44
C PRO A 62 1.91 -14.00 4.81
N ARG A 63 1.17 -15.02 4.44
CA ARG A 63 -0.10 -15.32 5.10
C ARG A 63 0.17 -16.08 6.40
N LEU A 64 -0.70 -15.94 7.39
CA LEU A 64 -0.47 -16.55 8.70
C LEU A 64 -0.33 -18.08 8.62
N PHE A 65 -1.10 -18.75 7.75
CA PHE A 65 -0.96 -20.21 7.55
C PHE A 65 0.41 -20.60 6.99
N GLU A 66 1.06 -19.74 6.18
CA GLU A 66 2.41 -20.01 5.65
C GLU A 66 3.46 -19.96 6.77
N VAL A 67 3.26 -19.05 7.75
CA VAL A 67 4.10 -19.00 8.96
C VAL A 67 3.91 -20.28 9.77
N VAL A 68 2.66 -20.71 10.03
CA VAL A 68 2.34 -21.93 10.76
C VAL A 68 2.99 -23.14 10.10
N GLN A 69 2.83 -23.29 8.77
CA GLN A 69 3.40 -24.38 8.00
C GLN A 69 4.94 -24.38 8.08
N LYS A 70 5.57 -23.22 7.88
CA LYS A 70 7.03 -23.10 7.90
C LYS A 70 7.62 -23.44 9.26
N ILE A 71 7.02 -22.95 10.35
CA ILE A 71 7.44 -23.27 11.71
C ILE A 71 7.27 -24.77 12.01
N LYS A 72 6.21 -25.41 11.49
CA LYS A 72 6.04 -26.86 11.60
C LYS A 72 7.18 -27.62 10.90
N GLU A 73 7.58 -27.21 9.70
CA GLU A 73 8.73 -27.78 8.97
C GLU A 73 10.03 -27.61 9.75
N VAL A 74 10.30 -26.41 10.25
CA VAL A 74 11.49 -26.10 11.07
C VAL A 74 11.49 -27.00 12.31
N ASN A 75 10.39 -27.11 13.01
CA ASN A 75 10.28 -27.95 14.21
C ASN A 75 10.43 -29.44 13.91
N ASN A 76 9.94 -29.92 12.78
CA ASN A 76 10.19 -31.29 12.33
C ASN A 76 11.70 -31.54 12.16
N THR A 77 12.43 -30.63 11.52
CA THR A 77 13.89 -30.73 11.36
C THR A 77 14.62 -30.66 12.71
N ARG A 78 14.21 -29.78 13.62
CA ARG A 78 14.79 -29.66 14.97
C ARG A 78 14.56 -30.92 15.81
N ARG A 79 13.39 -31.53 15.72
CA ARG A 79 13.04 -32.76 16.45
C ARG A 79 14.00 -33.92 16.14
N TRP A 80 14.52 -34.03 14.91
CA TRP A 80 15.52 -35.01 14.56
C TRP A 80 16.85 -34.81 15.25
N LYS A 81 17.16 -33.56 15.68
CA LYS A 81 18.39 -33.20 16.41
C LYS A 81 18.21 -33.31 17.92
N ALA A 82 16.97 -33.31 18.42
CA ALA A 82 16.68 -33.42 19.84
C ALA A 82 16.90 -34.85 20.37
N LEU A 83 17.39 -34.96 21.61
CA LEU A 83 17.59 -36.24 22.26
C LEU A 83 16.27 -37.01 22.34
N ASN A 84 16.30 -38.28 21.99
CA ASN A 84 15.10 -39.12 21.91
C ASN A 84 13.96 -38.56 21.02
N ARG A 85 14.26 -37.61 20.12
CA ARG A 85 13.29 -36.95 19.23
C ARG A 85 12.15 -36.25 19.99
N THR A 86 12.40 -35.84 21.22
CA THR A 86 11.43 -35.17 22.09
C THR A 86 11.93 -33.79 22.47
N PHE A 87 11.05 -32.78 22.41
CA PHE A 87 11.38 -31.44 22.87
C PHE A 87 11.29 -31.37 24.38
N THR A 88 12.22 -30.64 25.01
CA THR A 88 12.26 -30.35 26.44
C THR A 88 11.45 -29.12 26.82
N GLY A 89 11.15 -28.24 25.83
CA GLY A 89 10.40 -27.02 26.01
C GLY A 89 10.20 -26.30 24.69
N SER A 90 9.83 -25.02 24.75
CA SER A 90 9.76 -24.11 23.58
C SER A 90 10.31 -22.74 23.92
N SER A 91 10.81 -22.03 22.91
CA SER A 91 11.24 -20.63 23.05
C SER A 91 10.88 -19.82 21.81
N ASP A 92 10.58 -18.54 22.02
CA ASP A 92 10.41 -17.52 20.99
C ASP A 92 11.69 -16.67 20.80
N ASP A 93 12.78 -16.98 21.46
CA ASP A 93 14.06 -16.28 21.35
C ASP A 93 15.10 -17.10 20.57
N SER A 94 15.66 -16.51 19.52
CA SER A 94 16.64 -17.19 18.67
C SER A 94 17.97 -17.48 19.39
N THR A 95 18.31 -16.72 20.42
CA THR A 95 19.53 -16.93 21.21
C THR A 95 19.39 -18.21 22.02
N GLU A 96 18.27 -18.40 22.71
CA GLU A 96 17.96 -19.62 23.45
C GLU A 96 17.84 -20.83 22.50
N LEU A 97 17.14 -20.64 21.37
CA LEU A 97 16.97 -21.70 20.36
C LEU A 97 18.29 -22.14 19.72
N ASN A 98 19.27 -21.24 19.61
CA ASN A 98 20.61 -21.56 19.10
C ASN A 98 21.48 -22.24 20.17
N ALA A 99 21.31 -21.87 21.43
CA ALA A 99 22.04 -22.47 22.55
C ALA A 99 21.52 -23.87 22.87
N ASP A 100 20.22 -24.13 22.74
CA ASP A 100 19.59 -25.42 23.03
C ASP A 100 18.79 -25.97 21.85
N PRO A 101 19.33 -26.94 21.10
CA PRO A 101 18.63 -27.58 19.99
C PRO A 101 17.43 -28.44 20.41
N THR A 102 17.26 -28.75 21.70
CA THR A 102 16.12 -29.52 22.20
C THR A 102 14.85 -28.67 22.39
N LEU A 103 14.96 -27.35 22.30
CA LEU A 103 13.81 -26.45 22.34
C LEU A 103 13.06 -26.41 21.01
N LYS A 104 11.74 -26.45 21.09
CA LYS A 104 10.84 -26.19 19.96
C LYS A 104 10.83 -24.70 19.63
N VAL A 105 10.88 -24.34 18.36
CA VAL A 105 10.64 -22.96 17.92
C VAL A 105 9.20 -22.60 18.15
N ASP A 106 8.97 -21.54 18.90
CA ASP A 106 7.71 -20.87 19.09
C ASP A 106 7.78 -19.43 18.59
N TYR A 107 6.63 -18.73 18.50
CA TYR A 107 6.57 -17.36 18.05
C TYR A 107 5.33 -16.63 18.60
N ILE A 108 5.43 -15.32 18.72
CA ILE A 108 4.36 -14.44 19.17
C ILE A 108 3.55 -13.97 17.95
N VAL A 109 2.23 -14.00 18.04
CA VAL A 109 1.33 -13.34 17.08
C VAL A 109 0.76 -12.09 17.75
N ALA A 110 1.22 -10.92 17.33
CA ALA A 110 0.77 -9.64 17.83
C ALA A 110 -0.37 -9.08 16.94
N PRO A 111 -1.48 -8.60 17.52
CA PRO A 111 -2.51 -7.91 16.75
C PRO A 111 -1.98 -6.59 16.21
N PRO A 112 -2.41 -6.13 15.00
CA PRO A 112 -2.03 -4.83 14.49
C PRO A 112 -2.56 -3.69 15.37
N ARG A 113 -1.76 -2.63 15.52
CA ARG A 113 -2.11 -1.37 16.21
C ARG A 113 -1.61 -0.20 15.37
N MET A 114 -2.34 0.10 14.28
CA MET A 114 -1.86 1.02 13.25
C MET A 114 -1.66 2.45 13.74
N GLU A 115 -2.53 2.95 14.63
CA GLU A 115 -2.40 4.27 15.24
C GLU A 115 -1.10 4.37 16.05
N TYR A 116 -0.82 3.35 16.83
CA TYR A 116 0.41 3.27 17.62
C TYR A 116 1.68 3.23 16.77
N TYR A 117 1.62 2.55 15.62
CA TYR A 117 2.75 2.57 14.68
C TYR A 117 2.97 3.93 14.04
N LEU A 118 1.90 4.69 13.78
CA LEU A 118 1.99 6.08 13.31
C LEU A 118 2.62 6.99 14.37
N GLU A 119 2.29 6.81 15.64
CA GLU A 119 2.92 7.55 16.75
C GLU A 119 4.42 7.27 16.84
N TYR A 120 4.82 5.99 16.75
CA TYR A 120 6.24 5.62 16.72
C TYR A 120 6.97 6.18 15.49
N SER A 121 6.36 6.14 14.32
CA SER A 121 6.90 6.74 13.11
C SER A 121 7.12 8.24 13.27
N SER A 122 6.11 8.95 13.81
CA SER A 122 6.22 10.38 14.09
C SER A 122 7.31 10.71 15.11
N LYS A 123 7.44 9.89 16.15
CA LYS A 123 8.53 10.03 17.14
C LYS A 123 9.90 9.86 16.49
N ILE A 124 10.06 8.89 15.60
CA ILE A 124 11.33 8.67 14.89
C ILE A 124 11.60 9.79 13.89
N TYR A 125 10.59 10.27 13.17
CA TYR A 125 10.72 11.42 12.30
C TYR A 125 11.23 12.66 13.04
N ASN A 126 10.71 12.93 14.24
CA ASN A 126 11.20 14.00 15.11
C ASN A 126 12.66 13.83 15.57
N ILE A 127 13.18 12.60 15.58
CA ILE A 127 14.60 12.37 15.82
C ILE A 127 15.43 12.82 14.61
N TYR A 128 15.00 12.52 13.39
CA TYR A 128 15.68 12.99 12.18
C TYR A 128 15.69 14.51 12.07
N LEU A 129 14.62 15.18 12.51
CA LEU A 129 14.54 16.66 12.54
C LEU A 129 15.56 17.35 13.46
N LYS A 130 16.23 16.62 14.37
CA LYS A 130 17.35 17.17 15.15
C LYS A 130 18.59 17.43 14.29
N TYR A 131 18.71 16.75 13.17
CA TYR A 131 19.89 16.73 12.31
C TYR A 131 19.66 17.39 10.95
N ILE A 132 18.46 17.28 10.43
CA ILE A 132 18.10 17.66 9.06
C ILE A 132 16.83 18.50 9.10
N ALA A 133 16.79 19.59 8.33
CA ALA A 133 15.60 20.42 8.21
C ALA A 133 14.44 19.67 7.50
N PRO A 134 13.18 20.02 7.82
CA PRO A 134 12.02 19.37 7.22
C PRO A 134 12.01 19.43 5.68
N GLU A 135 12.61 20.48 5.10
CA GLU A 135 12.69 20.70 3.65
C GLU A 135 13.49 19.60 2.95
N ASP A 136 14.48 19.03 3.63
CA ASP A 136 15.44 18.07 3.09
C ASP A 136 15.14 16.63 3.51
N ILE A 137 13.97 16.38 4.16
CA ILE A 137 13.48 15.04 4.49
C ILE A 137 12.16 14.78 3.76
N PHE A 138 12.03 13.64 3.10
CA PHE A 138 10.80 13.13 2.52
C PHE A 138 10.43 11.79 3.13
N PRO A 139 9.35 11.70 3.94
CA PRO A 139 8.80 10.44 4.41
C PRO A 139 8.19 9.67 3.22
N TYR A 140 8.88 8.62 2.79
CA TYR A 140 8.44 7.78 1.67
C TYR A 140 7.33 6.80 2.10
N SER A 141 7.45 6.28 3.33
CA SER A 141 6.47 5.43 3.97
C SER A 141 6.45 5.66 5.49
N ILE A 142 5.70 4.86 6.22
CA ILE A 142 5.65 4.90 7.69
C ILE A 142 7.00 4.52 8.34
N ASP A 143 7.84 3.79 7.63
CA ASP A 143 9.11 3.22 8.12
C ASP A 143 10.32 3.61 7.28
N GLU A 144 10.12 4.41 6.23
CA GLU A 144 11.18 4.79 5.29
C GLU A 144 11.20 6.29 4.99
N VAL A 145 12.40 6.87 4.97
CA VAL A 145 12.63 8.27 4.62
C VAL A 145 13.75 8.42 3.60
N PHE A 146 13.64 9.46 2.75
CA PHE A 146 14.73 10.00 1.95
C PHE A 146 15.21 11.32 2.55
N ILE A 147 16.51 11.56 2.51
CA ILE A 147 17.17 12.75 3.06
C ILE A 147 18.15 13.27 2.02
N ASP A 148 18.09 14.57 1.69
CA ASP A 148 19.19 15.25 1.01
C ASP A 148 20.19 15.75 2.07
N ALA A 149 21.30 15.04 2.19
CA ALA A 149 22.32 15.33 3.19
C ALA A 149 23.42 16.30 2.67
N THR A 150 23.34 16.74 1.43
CA THR A 150 24.40 17.42 0.69
C THR A 150 25.01 18.59 1.45
N ASP A 151 24.17 19.49 2.00
CA ASP A 151 24.64 20.71 2.67
C ASP A 151 25.02 20.48 4.13
N TYR A 152 24.58 19.38 4.73
CA TYR A 152 24.80 19.06 6.14
C TYR A 152 26.17 18.44 6.41
N LEU A 153 26.78 17.77 5.41
CA LEU A 153 28.06 17.08 5.59
C LEU A 153 29.17 18.05 5.98
N ASN A 154 29.22 19.21 5.35
CA ASN A 154 30.19 20.23 5.70
C ASN A 154 29.89 20.90 7.05
N THR A 155 28.60 21.12 7.35
CA THR A 155 28.17 21.74 8.61
C THR A 155 28.54 20.87 9.81
N TYR A 156 28.33 19.55 9.69
CA TYR A 156 28.65 18.61 10.76
C TYR A 156 30.07 18.07 10.70
N GLN A 157 30.85 18.41 9.67
CA GLN A 157 32.19 17.83 9.42
C GLN A 157 32.16 16.30 9.44
N MET A 158 31.14 15.70 8.83
CA MET A 158 30.87 14.27 8.76
C MET A 158 30.76 13.79 7.31
N THR A 159 31.09 12.54 7.09
CA THR A 159 30.72 11.82 5.87
C THR A 159 29.20 11.46 5.92
N ALA A 160 28.60 11.19 4.77
CA ALA A 160 27.20 10.75 4.72
C ALA A 160 26.96 9.46 5.53
N ARG A 161 27.96 8.57 5.58
CA ARG A 161 27.92 7.35 6.40
C ARG A 161 27.91 7.65 7.90
N GLU A 162 28.75 8.56 8.37
CA GLU A 162 28.80 8.97 9.77
C GLU A 162 27.52 9.65 10.21
N LEU A 163 26.96 10.52 9.36
CA LEU A 163 25.69 11.19 9.62
C LEU A 163 24.52 10.18 9.68
N ALA A 164 24.43 9.26 8.71
CA ALA A 164 23.43 8.18 8.71
C ALA A 164 23.55 7.32 9.96
N MET A 165 24.77 6.92 10.33
CA MET A 165 25.03 6.12 11.55
C MET A 165 24.62 6.87 12.81
N THR A 166 24.90 8.17 12.89
CA THR A 166 24.54 9.00 14.05
C THR A 166 23.02 9.07 14.22
N MET A 167 22.28 9.32 13.14
CA MET A 167 20.82 9.32 13.16
C MET A 167 20.24 7.96 13.55
N ILE A 168 20.74 6.86 12.97
CA ILE A 168 20.27 5.50 13.27
C ILE A 168 20.55 5.16 14.74
N ARG A 169 21.69 5.54 15.28
CA ARG A 169 22.01 5.28 16.69
C ARG A 169 21.14 6.09 17.65
N ASP A 170 20.78 7.33 17.31
CA ASP A 170 19.82 8.11 18.12
C ASP A 170 18.43 7.45 18.09
N VAL A 171 17.98 6.99 16.93
CA VAL A 171 16.74 6.20 16.81
C VAL A 171 16.81 4.94 17.66
N LEU A 172 17.88 4.16 17.55
CA LEU A 172 18.07 2.92 18.32
C LEU A 172 18.09 3.19 19.84
N LYS A 173 18.83 4.21 20.28
CA LYS A 173 18.90 4.61 21.70
C LYS A 173 17.54 5.04 22.24
N THR A 174 16.77 5.75 21.45
CA THR A 174 15.48 6.35 21.88
C THR A 174 14.32 5.35 21.81
N THR A 175 14.32 4.46 20.82
CA THR A 175 13.19 3.58 20.53
C THR A 175 13.51 2.08 20.63
N GLY A 176 14.79 1.73 20.65
CA GLY A 176 15.25 0.34 20.58
C GLY A 176 15.05 -0.31 19.21
N ILE A 177 14.77 0.47 18.17
CA ILE A 177 14.56 -0.01 16.79
C ILE A 177 15.78 0.35 15.96
N THR A 178 16.35 -0.65 15.27
CA THR A 178 17.47 -0.46 14.35
C THR A 178 16.98 -0.19 12.92
N ALA A 179 17.88 0.28 12.06
CA ALA A 179 17.58 0.59 10.67
C ALA A 179 18.66 0.10 9.70
N THR A 180 18.31 0.09 8.43
CA THR A 180 19.22 -0.08 7.29
C THR A 180 19.28 1.23 6.53
N ALA A 181 20.46 1.62 6.04
CA ALA A 181 20.60 2.82 5.23
C ALA A 181 21.30 2.53 3.89
N GLY A 182 20.93 3.32 2.90
CA GLY A 182 21.62 3.42 1.63
C GLY A 182 22.04 4.85 1.36
N ILE A 183 23.22 5.05 0.81
CA ILE A 183 23.78 6.35 0.45
C ILE A 183 24.02 6.34 -1.05
N GLY A 184 23.67 7.44 -1.71
CA GLY A 184 23.85 7.58 -3.17
C GLY A 184 24.00 9.02 -3.60
N THR A 185 24.48 9.22 -4.83
CA THR A 185 24.59 10.53 -5.48
C THR A 185 23.23 11.08 -5.93
N ASN A 186 22.19 10.25 -5.92
CA ASN A 186 20.80 10.59 -6.21
C ASN A 186 19.83 9.68 -5.42
N MET A 187 18.52 9.99 -5.45
CA MET A 187 17.52 9.24 -4.69
C MET A 187 17.37 7.79 -5.16
N TYR A 188 17.54 7.51 -6.44
CA TYR A 188 17.51 6.12 -6.94
C TYR A 188 18.66 5.30 -6.37
N LEU A 189 19.87 5.81 -6.45
CA LEU A 189 21.06 5.08 -6.00
C LEU A 189 21.09 4.85 -4.50
N CYS A 190 20.63 5.82 -3.67
CA CYS A 190 20.55 5.59 -2.23
C CYS A 190 19.50 4.52 -1.91
N LYS A 191 18.35 4.50 -2.62
CA LYS A 191 17.32 3.46 -2.46
C LYS A 191 17.84 2.08 -2.85
N ILE A 192 18.52 1.96 -3.99
CA ILE A 192 19.09 0.71 -4.48
C ILE A 192 20.23 0.22 -3.57
N ALA A 193 21.07 1.14 -3.06
CA ALA A 193 22.09 0.80 -2.07
C ALA A 193 21.46 0.17 -0.83
N MET A 194 20.35 0.74 -0.34
CA MET A 194 19.63 0.24 0.83
C MET A 194 18.95 -1.11 0.56
N ASP A 195 18.19 -1.21 -0.54
CA ASP A 195 17.32 -2.36 -0.80
C ASP A 195 18.07 -3.60 -1.30
N ILE A 196 19.13 -3.42 -2.07
CA ILE A 196 19.88 -4.52 -2.67
C ILE A 196 21.20 -4.73 -1.93
N VAL A 197 22.08 -3.72 -1.91
CA VAL A 197 23.46 -3.92 -1.44
C VAL A 197 23.50 -4.11 0.08
N ALA A 198 22.82 -3.26 0.86
CA ALA A 198 22.87 -3.32 2.31
C ALA A 198 22.29 -4.62 2.88
N LYS A 199 21.33 -5.26 2.19
CA LYS A 199 20.77 -6.56 2.60
C LYS A 199 21.82 -7.68 2.63
N HIS A 200 22.86 -7.59 1.80
CA HIS A 200 23.93 -8.59 1.70
C HIS A 200 25.18 -8.24 2.55
N ILE A 201 25.21 -7.07 3.16
CA ILE A 201 26.30 -6.68 4.06
C ILE A 201 26.04 -7.29 5.45
N LYS A 202 27.12 -7.79 6.08
CA LYS A 202 27.05 -8.23 7.47
C LYS A 202 26.69 -7.05 8.38
N PRO A 203 25.67 -7.19 9.25
CA PRO A 203 25.30 -6.13 10.18
C PRO A 203 26.41 -5.87 11.19
N ASP A 204 26.46 -4.65 11.73
CA ASP A 204 27.27 -4.37 12.92
C ASP A 204 26.65 -5.01 14.19
N LYS A 205 27.26 -4.77 15.35
CA LYS A 205 26.80 -5.30 16.64
C LYS A 205 25.35 -4.88 17.00
N ASP A 206 24.89 -3.75 16.48
CA ASP A 206 23.59 -3.16 16.73
C ASP A 206 22.58 -3.51 15.62
N GLY A 207 22.95 -4.38 14.69
CA GLY A 207 22.12 -4.82 13.57
C GLY A 207 22.04 -3.82 12.41
N VAL A 208 22.82 -2.73 12.44
CA VAL A 208 22.83 -1.68 11.42
C VAL A 208 23.58 -2.16 10.17
N ARG A 209 23.04 -1.80 9.00
CA ARG A 209 23.67 -2.03 7.70
C ARG A 209 23.63 -0.74 6.89
N ILE A 210 24.78 -0.33 6.34
CA ILE A 210 24.87 0.86 5.49
C ILE A 210 25.64 0.51 4.23
N ALA A 211 25.05 0.79 3.06
CA ALA A 211 25.69 0.63 1.76
C ALA A 211 25.77 1.96 1.03
N GLU A 212 26.72 2.07 0.11
CA GLU A 212 26.94 3.27 -0.70
C GLU A 212 27.09 2.91 -2.17
N LEU A 213 26.45 3.71 -3.04
CA LEU A 213 26.54 3.59 -4.49
C LEU A 213 26.71 4.98 -5.14
N ASP A 214 27.62 5.07 -6.07
CA ASP A 214 27.64 6.04 -7.15
C ASP A 214 27.26 5.35 -8.47
N GLU A 215 27.11 6.10 -9.55
CA GLU A 215 26.71 5.59 -10.87
C GLU A 215 27.64 4.48 -11.37
N MET A 216 28.96 4.65 -11.17
CA MET A 216 29.95 3.68 -11.65
C MET A 216 29.97 2.40 -10.80
N SER A 217 29.88 2.53 -9.49
CA SER A 217 29.80 1.37 -8.58
C SER A 217 28.48 0.61 -8.74
N TYR A 218 27.38 1.32 -9.01
CA TYR A 218 26.10 0.72 -9.40
C TYR A 218 26.24 -0.14 -10.64
N ARG A 219 26.78 0.41 -11.74
CA ARG A 219 26.96 -0.33 -13.00
C ARG A 219 27.85 -1.55 -12.82
N ARG A 220 28.97 -1.40 -12.10
CA ARG A 220 29.90 -2.52 -11.85
C ARG A 220 29.31 -3.63 -11.00
N LYS A 221 28.53 -3.30 -9.98
CA LYS A 221 28.03 -4.27 -9.00
C LYS A 221 26.66 -4.85 -9.37
N LEU A 222 25.76 -4.06 -9.98
CA LEU A 222 24.34 -4.39 -10.07
C LEU A 222 23.80 -4.52 -11.49
N TRP A 223 24.54 -4.16 -12.55
CA TRP A 223 24.05 -4.33 -13.91
C TRP A 223 23.67 -5.78 -14.27
N ASN A 224 24.30 -6.77 -13.63
CA ASN A 224 23.98 -8.19 -13.82
C ASN A 224 23.10 -8.77 -12.70
N HIS A 225 22.66 -7.94 -11.74
CA HIS A 225 21.81 -8.39 -10.64
C HIS A 225 20.45 -8.86 -11.15
N ARG A 226 19.94 -9.93 -10.55
CA ARG A 226 18.63 -10.53 -10.78
C ARG A 226 17.99 -10.92 -9.45
N PRO A 227 16.64 -10.87 -9.36
CA PRO A 227 15.67 -10.55 -10.40
C PRO A 227 15.51 -9.03 -10.62
N LEU A 228 14.98 -8.64 -11.78
CA LEU A 228 14.65 -7.22 -12.07
C LEU A 228 13.70 -6.58 -11.07
N THR A 229 12.84 -7.37 -10.44
CA THR A 229 11.87 -6.89 -9.43
C THR A 229 12.50 -6.43 -8.11
N ASP A 230 13.79 -6.61 -7.91
CA ASP A 230 14.50 -6.06 -6.76
C ASP A 230 14.80 -4.57 -6.94
N PHE A 231 14.79 -4.09 -8.18
CA PHE A 231 15.03 -2.69 -8.50
C PHE A 231 13.78 -1.83 -8.26
N TRP A 232 13.97 -0.71 -7.61
CA TRP A 232 12.91 0.25 -7.35
C TRP A 232 12.18 0.64 -8.66
N ARG A 233 10.86 0.70 -8.61
CA ARG A 233 9.93 0.94 -9.72
C ARG A 233 9.86 -0.14 -10.80
N VAL A 234 10.56 -1.25 -10.67
CA VAL A 234 10.41 -2.40 -11.58
C VAL A 234 9.49 -3.45 -10.94
N GLY A 235 8.20 -3.37 -11.24
CA GLY A 235 7.22 -4.36 -10.80
C GLY A 235 7.20 -5.61 -11.68
N LYS A 236 6.46 -6.65 -11.24
CA LYS A 236 6.31 -7.92 -11.98
C LYS A 236 5.86 -7.75 -13.44
N GLY A 237 5.01 -6.74 -13.72
CA GLY A 237 4.55 -6.47 -15.09
C GLY A 237 5.65 -5.94 -15.99
N TYR A 238 6.51 -5.06 -15.47
CA TYR A 238 7.69 -4.56 -16.18
C TYR A 238 8.71 -5.68 -16.40
N ALA A 239 9.07 -6.40 -15.33
CA ALA A 239 10.01 -7.52 -15.41
C ALA A 239 9.57 -8.55 -16.45
N LYS A 240 8.29 -8.98 -16.42
CA LYS A 240 7.73 -9.94 -17.38
C LYS A 240 7.88 -9.45 -18.83
N LYS A 241 7.50 -8.19 -19.12
CA LYS A 241 7.63 -7.65 -20.48
C LYS A 241 9.09 -7.59 -20.95
N LEU A 242 10.01 -7.19 -20.07
CA LEU A 242 11.44 -7.17 -20.36
C LEU A 242 11.98 -8.59 -20.64
N GLU A 243 11.67 -9.54 -19.79
CA GLU A 243 12.08 -10.94 -19.90
C GLU A 243 11.54 -11.61 -21.18
N GLU A 244 10.30 -11.30 -21.59
CA GLU A 244 9.72 -11.76 -22.88
C GLU A 244 10.50 -11.27 -24.11
N HIS A 245 11.27 -10.18 -23.96
CA HIS A 245 12.13 -9.63 -25.01
C HIS A 245 13.63 -9.90 -24.79
N GLY A 246 13.97 -10.81 -23.85
CA GLY A 246 15.35 -11.21 -23.59
C GLY A 246 16.17 -10.22 -22.75
N LEU A 247 15.53 -9.26 -22.10
CA LEU A 247 16.15 -8.29 -21.18
C LEU A 247 15.96 -8.74 -19.74
N PHE A 248 16.99 -9.26 -19.10
CA PHE A 248 16.90 -9.91 -17.79
C PHE A 248 17.55 -9.12 -16.65
N SER A 249 18.24 -8.03 -16.99
CA SER A 249 18.98 -7.20 -16.02
C SER A 249 18.92 -5.72 -16.39
N MET A 250 19.22 -4.84 -15.43
CA MET A 250 19.30 -3.40 -15.72
C MET A 250 20.43 -3.07 -16.71
N GLY A 251 21.51 -3.86 -16.72
CA GLY A 251 22.55 -3.75 -17.73
C GLY A 251 22.07 -4.10 -19.14
N ASP A 252 21.13 -5.03 -19.28
CA ASP A 252 20.52 -5.33 -20.59
C ASP A 252 19.63 -4.17 -21.05
N VAL A 253 18.86 -3.55 -20.15
CA VAL A 253 18.08 -2.35 -20.45
C VAL A 253 18.97 -1.18 -20.87
N ALA A 254 20.05 -0.94 -20.13
CA ALA A 254 21.01 0.12 -20.45
C ALA A 254 21.67 -0.10 -21.83
N ARG A 255 22.08 -1.32 -22.16
CA ARG A 255 22.62 -1.65 -23.48
C ARG A 255 21.57 -1.53 -24.59
N CYS A 256 20.33 -1.94 -24.32
CA CYS A 256 19.21 -1.79 -25.24
C CYS A 256 18.97 -0.31 -25.58
N SER A 257 19.03 0.59 -24.60
CA SER A 257 18.82 2.03 -24.85
C SER A 257 19.81 2.72 -25.78
N VAL A 258 20.97 2.12 -26.01
CA VAL A 258 22.04 2.64 -26.93
C VAL A 258 22.19 1.77 -28.17
N GLY A 259 21.31 0.82 -28.41
CA GLY A 259 21.28 -0.02 -29.59
C GLY A 259 21.00 0.78 -30.85
N LYS A 260 21.53 0.33 -31.99
CA LYS A 260 21.33 1.02 -33.28
C LYS A 260 19.87 0.87 -33.74
N PRO A 261 19.33 1.84 -34.50
CA PRO A 261 17.95 1.80 -35.00
C PRO A 261 17.56 0.53 -35.79
N ASN A 262 18.54 -0.12 -36.42
CA ASN A 262 18.34 -1.37 -37.18
C ASN A 262 18.52 -2.66 -36.36
N GLU A 263 18.88 -2.56 -35.09
CA GLU A 263 19.00 -3.68 -34.18
C GLU A 263 17.65 -3.96 -33.49
N PHE A 264 17.39 -5.24 -33.11
CA PHE A 264 16.15 -5.60 -32.41
C PHE A 264 16.10 -4.95 -31.03
N HIS A 265 17.22 -4.93 -30.30
CA HIS A 265 17.34 -4.25 -29.01
C HIS A 265 17.83 -2.82 -29.25
N ASN A 266 16.88 -1.89 -29.23
CA ASN A 266 17.13 -0.46 -29.35
C ASN A 266 16.19 0.33 -28.46
N GLU A 267 16.32 1.63 -28.40
CA GLU A 267 15.52 2.51 -27.57
C GLU A 267 14.01 2.45 -27.94
N GLU A 268 13.70 2.35 -29.25
CA GLU A 268 12.29 2.27 -29.71
C GLU A 268 11.55 1.07 -29.13
N LEU A 269 12.23 -0.06 -28.93
CA LEU A 269 11.65 -1.23 -28.29
C LEU A 269 11.18 -0.91 -26.87
N LEU A 270 11.98 -0.16 -26.09
CA LEU A 270 11.63 0.23 -24.73
C LEU A 270 10.42 1.18 -24.71
N TYR A 271 10.40 2.18 -25.62
CA TYR A 271 9.24 3.08 -25.75
C TYR A 271 7.98 2.35 -26.25
N LYS A 272 8.11 1.38 -27.13
CA LYS A 272 6.99 0.53 -27.57
C LYS A 272 6.38 -0.27 -26.42
N MET A 273 7.20 -0.76 -25.49
CA MET A 273 6.75 -1.54 -24.33
C MET A 273 6.13 -0.67 -23.22
N PHE A 274 6.69 0.51 -22.95
CA PHE A 274 6.41 1.29 -21.74
C PHE A 274 5.95 2.72 -21.99
N GLY A 275 5.91 3.19 -23.25
CA GLY A 275 5.59 4.57 -23.58
C GLY A 275 6.59 5.53 -22.93
N ILE A 276 6.14 6.69 -22.47
CA ILE A 276 6.97 7.70 -21.80
C ILE A 276 7.67 7.17 -20.53
N ASN A 277 7.13 6.14 -19.90
CA ASN A 277 7.77 5.54 -18.73
C ASN A 277 9.08 4.81 -19.06
N ALA A 278 9.42 4.63 -20.34
CA ALA A 278 10.70 4.11 -20.76
C ALA A 278 11.85 5.04 -20.37
N GLU A 279 11.66 6.36 -20.40
CA GLU A 279 12.67 7.34 -20.00
C GLU A 279 13.18 7.09 -18.59
N LEU A 280 12.25 7.01 -17.61
CA LEU A 280 12.63 6.73 -16.23
C LEU A 280 13.32 5.36 -16.07
N LEU A 281 12.86 4.34 -16.80
CA LEU A 281 13.48 3.01 -16.76
C LEU A 281 14.92 3.04 -17.33
N ILE A 282 15.14 3.77 -18.40
CA ILE A 282 16.46 3.95 -19.02
C ILE A 282 17.38 4.72 -18.07
N ASP A 283 16.92 5.84 -17.53
CA ASP A 283 17.68 6.63 -16.56
C ASP A 283 18.12 5.78 -15.37
N HIS A 284 17.18 5.04 -14.78
CA HIS A 284 17.49 4.13 -13.68
C HIS A 284 18.45 2.99 -14.09
N ALA A 285 18.35 2.49 -15.31
CA ALA A 285 19.30 1.49 -15.81
C ALA A 285 20.73 2.02 -15.88
N TRP A 286 20.90 3.31 -16.17
CA TRP A 286 22.18 4.01 -16.13
C TRP A 286 22.61 4.48 -14.74
N GLY A 287 21.73 4.39 -13.74
CA GLY A 287 21.96 4.87 -12.37
C GLY A 287 21.72 6.37 -12.23
N TYR A 288 20.95 6.96 -13.12
CA TYR A 288 20.61 8.37 -13.13
C TYR A 288 19.20 8.59 -12.57
N GLU A 289 18.99 9.67 -11.80
CA GLU A 289 17.70 10.13 -11.31
C GLU A 289 17.72 11.65 -11.26
N PRO A 290 17.01 12.32 -12.16
CA PRO A 290 17.03 13.79 -12.23
C PRO A 290 16.18 14.43 -11.15
N CYS A 291 15.23 13.70 -10.55
CA CYS A 291 14.28 14.25 -9.58
C CYS A 291 14.99 14.66 -8.28
N THR A 292 14.74 15.90 -7.85
CA THR A 292 15.30 16.46 -6.62
C THR A 292 14.31 16.39 -5.46
N MET A 293 14.80 16.55 -4.23
CA MET A 293 13.96 16.62 -3.03
C MET A 293 12.91 17.75 -3.13
N GLU A 294 13.30 18.90 -3.64
CA GLU A 294 12.41 20.04 -3.88
C GLU A 294 11.26 19.69 -4.83
N GLN A 295 11.58 19.02 -5.95
CA GLN A 295 10.56 18.59 -6.93
C GLN A 295 9.61 17.55 -6.35
N VAL A 296 10.11 16.58 -5.57
CA VAL A 296 9.26 15.58 -4.90
C VAL A 296 8.28 16.27 -3.94
N LYS A 297 8.75 17.25 -3.19
CA LYS A 297 7.91 17.99 -2.22
C LYS A 297 6.94 18.96 -2.88
N ALA A 298 7.33 19.57 -3.97
CA ALA A 298 6.48 20.47 -4.75
C ALA A 298 5.40 19.72 -5.53
N TYR A 299 5.59 18.42 -5.78
CA TYR A 299 4.66 17.62 -6.57
C TYR A 299 3.31 17.49 -5.86
N LYS A 300 2.29 18.01 -6.50
CA LYS A 300 0.89 17.83 -6.10
C LYS A 300 0.24 16.88 -7.10
N PRO A 301 -0.10 15.65 -6.71
CA PRO A 301 -0.77 14.74 -7.63
C PRO A 301 -2.14 15.32 -8.01
N GLU A 302 -2.41 15.37 -9.30
CA GLU A 302 -3.76 15.61 -9.77
C GLU A 302 -4.62 14.40 -9.40
N THR A 303 -5.52 14.59 -8.44
CA THR A 303 -6.39 13.51 -7.98
C THR A 303 -7.55 13.37 -8.96
N ASN A 304 -7.39 12.52 -9.96
CA ASN A 304 -8.44 12.25 -10.94
C ASN A 304 -9.48 11.21 -10.46
N SER A 305 -9.19 10.50 -9.37
CA SER A 305 -10.10 9.51 -8.79
C SER A 305 -9.87 9.25 -7.31
N VAL A 306 -10.94 8.91 -6.60
CA VAL A 306 -10.91 8.37 -5.23
C VAL A 306 -11.50 6.97 -5.24
N CYS A 307 -10.76 6.01 -4.72
CA CYS A 307 -11.14 4.61 -4.69
C CYS A 307 -11.29 4.10 -3.25
N SER A 308 -12.37 3.37 -2.99
CA SER A 308 -12.61 2.65 -1.74
C SER A 308 -12.82 1.18 -2.00
N GLY A 309 -11.99 0.31 -1.39
CA GLY A 309 -12.07 -1.14 -1.56
C GLY A 309 -12.25 -1.88 -0.24
N GLN A 310 -12.96 -3.02 -0.28
CA GLN A 310 -13.13 -3.91 0.86
C GLN A 310 -13.08 -5.37 0.42
N VAL A 311 -12.42 -6.20 1.25
CA VAL A 311 -12.54 -7.66 1.19
C VAL A 311 -13.36 -8.10 2.40
N LEU A 312 -14.48 -8.76 2.16
CA LEU A 312 -15.40 -9.23 3.21
C LEU A 312 -14.77 -10.36 4.02
N HIS A 313 -15.13 -10.51 5.29
CA HIS A 313 -14.61 -11.56 6.18
C HIS A 313 -15.00 -12.97 5.70
N CYS A 314 -16.25 -13.11 5.28
CA CYS A 314 -16.81 -14.31 4.68
C CYS A 314 -17.52 -13.95 3.37
N PRO A 315 -17.91 -14.92 2.54
CA PRO A 315 -18.75 -14.65 1.40
C PRO A 315 -20.11 -14.08 1.82
N TYR A 316 -20.55 -13.01 1.18
CA TYR A 316 -21.86 -12.40 1.39
C TYR A 316 -22.77 -12.70 0.19
N ASP A 317 -24.07 -12.78 0.46
CA ASP A 317 -25.10 -12.79 -0.59
C ASP A 317 -25.30 -11.40 -1.21
N PHE A 318 -26.23 -11.34 -2.16
CA PHE A 318 -26.55 -10.11 -2.89
C PHE A 318 -27.01 -8.98 -1.95
N ASP A 319 -27.95 -9.24 -1.04
CA ASP A 319 -28.58 -8.20 -0.22
C ASP A 319 -27.63 -7.67 0.86
N LYS A 320 -26.92 -8.54 1.55
CA LYS A 320 -25.89 -8.12 2.52
C LYS A 320 -24.78 -7.32 1.82
N THR A 321 -24.37 -7.71 0.61
CA THR A 321 -23.37 -6.96 -0.14
C THR A 321 -23.92 -5.61 -0.60
N LYS A 322 -25.18 -5.51 -1.01
CA LYS A 322 -25.83 -4.25 -1.39
C LYS A 322 -25.80 -3.24 -0.24
N LEU A 323 -26.06 -3.71 0.99
CA LEU A 323 -25.93 -2.88 2.19
C LEU A 323 -24.49 -2.35 2.34
N VAL A 324 -23.48 -3.21 2.24
CA VAL A 324 -22.07 -2.80 2.35
C VAL A 324 -21.68 -1.81 1.23
N VAL A 325 -22.15 -2.01 0.00
CA VAL A 325 -21.93 -1.05 -1.10
C VAL A 325 -22.52 0.32 -0.76
N LYS A 326 -23.73 0.35 -0.18
CA LYS A 326 -24.39 1.58 0.27
C LYS A 326 -23.61 2.30 1.36
N GLU A 327 -23.10 1.55 2.37
CA GLU A 327 -22.22 2.07 3.42
C GLU A 327 -20.91 2.65 2.85
N MET A 328 -20.29 1.92 1.91
CA MET A 328 -19.05 2.36 1.26
C MET A 328 -19.25 3.63 0.44
N THR A 329 -20.39 3.74 -0.24
CA THR A 329 -20.75 4.93 -1.02
C THR A 329 -20.94 6.14 -0.10
N ASP A 330 -21.65 5.96 1.01
CA ASP A 330 -21.87 7.02 2.00
C ASP A 330 -20.54 7.56 2.59
N LEU A 331 -19.63 6.67 2.94
CA LEU A 331 -18.30 7.08 3.42
C LEU A 331 -17.47 7.76 2.35
N MET A 332 -17.53 7.30 1.10
CA MET A 332 -16.81 7.90 -0.03
C MET A 332 -17.35 9.32 -0.32
N THR A 333 -18.66 9.53 -0.28
CA THR A 333 -19.24 10.87 -0.49
C THR A 333 -18.86 11.85 0.61
N LEU A 334 -18.79 11.40 1.86
CA LEU A 334 -18.26 12.23 2.96
C LEU A 334 -16.77 12.59 2.75
N ASP A 335 -15.95 11.67 2.23
CA ASP A 335 -14.55 11.96 1.89
C ASP A 335 -14.44 12.98 0.73
N LEU A 336 -15.33 12.91 -0.27
CA LEU A 336 -15.39 13.92 -1.33
C LEU A 336 -15.74 15.30 -0.78
N VAL A 337 -16.75 15.40 0.10
CA VAL A 337 -17.11 16.67 0.74
C VAL A 337 -15.96 17.23 1.59
N ASP A 338 -15.27 16.37 2.33
CA ASP A 338 -14.12 16.79 3.15
C ASP A 338 -12.97 17.37 2.33
N LYS A 339 -12.75 16.79 1.14
CA LYS A 339 -11.73 17.22 0.17
C LYS A 339 -12.18 18.33 -0.78
N ARG A 340 -13.44 18.78 -0.70
CA ARG A 340 -14.08 19.71 -1.64
C ARG A 340 -14.04 19.25 -3.09
N LEU A 341 -14.23 17.93 -3.30
CA LEU A 341 -14.22 17.31 -4.63
C LEU A 341 -15.65 16.93 -5.04
N VAL A 342 -15.91 17.02 -6.33
CA VAL A 342 -17.15 16.55 -6.96
C VAL A 342 -16.85 15.62 -8.13
N THR A 343 -17.81 14.74 -8.45
CA THR A 343 -17.70 13.76 -9.54
C THR A 343 -18.98 13.67 -10.34
N ASP A 344 -18.87 13.31 -11.59
CA ASP A 344 -19.98 12.91 -12.46
C ASP A 344 -19.93 11.43 -12.86
N GLN A 345 -18.92 10.67 -12.39
CA GLN A 345 -18.74 9.27 -12.80
C GLN A 345 -18.35 8.36 -11.64
N ILE A 346 -19.11 7.28 -11.44
CA ILE A 346 -18.80 6.24 -10.47
C ILE A 346 -18.60 4.90 -11.17
N VAL A 347 -17.56 4.19 -10.75
CA VAL A 347 -17.27 2.83 -11.19
C VAL A 347 -17.44 1.87 -10.02
N LEU A 348 -18.17 0.79 -10.24
CA LEU A 348 -18.35 -0.29 -9.29
C LEU A 348 -17.77 -1.59 -9.83
N THR A 349 -16.95 -2.25 -9.02
CA THR A 349 -16.42 -3.59 -9.31
C THR A 349 -16.72 -4.53 -8.13
N VAL A 350 -17.39 -5.63 -8.41
CA VAL A 350 -17.79 -6.63 -7.41
C VAL A 350 -17.16 -7.98 -7.77
N GLY A 351 -16.26 -8.46 -6.92
CA GLY A 351 -15.56 -9.73 -7.10
C GLY A 351 -16.26 -10.86 -6.35
N TYR A 352 -16.56 -11.93 -7.05
CA TYR A 352 -17.22 -13.10 -6.51
C TYR A 352 -16.25 -14.03 -5.75
N ASP A 353 -16.79 -14.80 -4.80
CA ASP A 353 -16.01 -15.76 -4.01
C ASP A 353 -15.72 -17.02 -4.81
N ILE A 354 -14.59 -17.66 -4.49
CA ILE A 354 -14.20 -18.97 -5.05
C ILE A 354 -15.19 -20.08 -4.72
N GLU A 355 -15.93 -19.96 -3.61
CA GLU A 355 -16.93 -20.92 -3.17
C GLU A 355 -17.99 -21.19 -4.25
N ASN A 356 -18.30 -20.18 -5.09
CA ASN A 356 -19.19 -20.37 -6.23
C ASN A 356 -18.71 -21.43 -7.24
N LEU A 357 -17.40 -21.75 -7.25
CA LEU A 357 -16.80 -22.76 -8.14
C LEU A 357 -16.26 -23.99 -7.40
N THR A 358 -16.17 -23.97 -6.07
CA THR A 358 -15.69 -25.09 -5.26
C THR A 358 -16.82 -25.86 -4.59
N ASP A 359 -17.95 -25.22 -4.35
CA ASP A 359 -19.18 -25.89 -3.92
C ASP A 359 -19.84 -26.61 -5.12
N PRO A 360 -20.10 -27.93 -5.07
CA PRO A 360 -20.61 -28.69 -6.19
C PRO A 360 -21.99 -28.22 -6.69
N ASP A 361 -22.87 -27.79 -5.79
CA ASP A 361 -24.23 -27.38 -6.15
C ASP A 361 -24.24 -26.00 -6.79
N ARG A 362 -23.40 -25.08 -6.30
CA ARG A 362 -23.20 -23.76 -6.92
C ARG A 362 -22.51 -23.87 -8.27
N TYR A 363 -21.46 -24.70 -8.37
CA TYR A 363 -20.75 -24.92 -9.61
C TYR A 363 -21.64 -25.45 -10.73
N ARG A 364 -22.55 -26.39 -10.45
CA ARG A 364 -23.51 -26.91 -11.43
C ARG A 364 -24.44 -25.85 -11.99
N LYS A 365 -24.81 -24.87 -11.17
CA LYS A 365 -25.72 -23.76 -11.52
C LYS A 365 -25.02 -22.64 -12.27
N TYR A 366 -23.68 -22.46 -12.04
CA TYR A 366 -22.92 -21.39 -12.65
C TYR A 366 -22.65 -21.64 -14.14
N LYS A 367 -23.07 -20.72 -15.00
CA LYS A 367 -22.87 -20.79 -16.46
C LYS A 367 -22.06 -19.60 -17.00
N GLY A 368 -21.56 -18.75 -16.11
CA GLY A 368 -20.82 -17.54 -16.49
C GLY A 368 -19.35 -17.78 -16.80
N SER A 369 -18.66 -16.72 -17.16
CA SER A 369 -17.21 -16.75 -17.45
C SER A 369 -16.37 -16.93 -16.19
N VAL A 370 -15.30 -17.72 -16.30
CA VAL A 370 -14.33 -17.96 -15.24
C VAL A 370 -13.03 -17.20 -15.55
N THR A 371 -12.45 -16.58 -14.54
CA THR A 371 -11.15 -15.90 -14.63
C THR A 371 -10.18 -16.48 -13.60
N ILE A 372 -8.89 -16.21 -13.81
CA ILE A 372 -7.84 -16.59 -12.84
C ILE A 372 -7.51 -15.36 -12.02
N ASP A 373 -7.59 -15.47 -10.69
CA ASP A 373 -7.20 -14.37 -9.80
C ASP A 373 -5.66 -14.27 -9.69
N ARG A 374 -5.18 -13.22 -8.99
CA ARG A 374 -3.73 -12.99 -8.78
C ARG A 374 -3.00 -14.11 -8.04
N TYR A 375 -3.73 -15.06 -7.47
CA TYR A 375 -3.19 -16.23 -6.76
C TYR A 375 -3.26 -17.49 -7.60
N GLY A 376 -3.62 -17.41 -8.88
CA GLY A 376 -3.78 -18.55 -9.78
C GLY A 376 -5.07 -19.36 -9.58
N ARG A 377 -6.04 -18.87 -8.79
CA ARG A 377 -7.28 -19.57 -8.50
C ARG A 377 -8.36 -19.22 -9.52
N LYS A 378 -9.14 -20.21 -9.94
CA LYS A 378 -10.33 -20.00 -10.76
C LYS A 378 -11.43 -19.35 -9.92
N VAL A 379 -11.97 -18.24 -10.38
CA VAL A 379 -13.09 -17.52 -9.76
C VAL A 379 -14.06 -17.05 -10.84
N PRO A 380 -15.36 -16.84 -10.52
CA PRO A 380 -16.27 -16.21 -11.47
C PRO A 380 -15.75 -14.84 -11.90
N LYS A 381 -15.96 -14.49 -13.17
CA LYS A 381 -15.59 -13.17 -13.66
C LYS A 381 -16.31 -12.10 -12.83
N HIS A 382 -15.58 -11.12 -12.33
CA HIS A 382 -16.12 -10.02 -11.52
C HIS A 382 -17.18 -9.22 -12.30
N ALA A 383 -18.19 -8.71 -11.60
CA ALA A 383 -19.08 -7.70 -12.13
C ALA A 383 -18.35 -6.36 -12.15
N HIS A 384 -18.50 -5.62 -13.26
CA HIS A 384 -17.87 -4.33 -13.44
C HIS A 384 -18.81 -3.43 -14.26
N GLY A 385 -18.98 -2.19 -13.81
CA GLY A 385 -19.78 -1.23 -14.52
C GLY A 385 -19.50 0.20 -14.11
N THR A 386 -19.93 1.12 -14.97
CA THR A 386 -19.82 2.55 -14.78
C THR A 386 -21.20 3.18 -14.83
N THR A 387 -21.44 4.19 -14.01
CA THR A 387 -22.60 5.06 -14.07
C THR A 387 -22.13 6.51 -14.14
N ASN A 388 -22.78 7.30 -14.98
CA ASN A 388 -22.56 8.73 -15.10
C ASN A 388 -23.74 9.47 -14.44
N LEU A 389 -23.43 10.52 -13.71
CA LEU A 389 -24.41 11.44 -13.11
C LEU A 389 -24.69 12.57 -14.07
N LYS A 390 -25.89 13.17 -13.98
CA LYS A 390 -26.28 14.28 -14.85
C LYS A 390 -25.45 15.55 -14.61
N LYS A 391 -24.98 15.75 -13.37
CA LYS A 391 -24.15 16.89 -12.94
C LYS A 391 -23.03 16.43 -12.01
N LYS A 392 -21.96 17.19 -11.96
CA LYS A 392 -20.87 16.99 -10.99
C LYS A 392 -21.38 17.26 -9.57
N THR A 393 -21.24 16.31 -8.67
CA THR A 393 -21.81 16.38 -7.32
C THR A 393 -21.01 15.58 -6.29
N SER A 394 -21.17 15.94 -5.02
CA SER A 394 -20.78 15.15 -3.84
C SER A 394 -22.00 14.74 -3.00
N SER A 395 -23.23 14.89 -3.54
CA SER A 395 -24.45 14.50 -2.85
C SER A 395 -24.49 12.99 -2.59
N THR A 396 -24.63 12.62 -1.32
CA THR A 396 -24.78 11.23 -0.90
C THR A 396 -26.03 10.60 -1.53
N MET A 397 -27.13 11.34 -1.60
CA MET A 397 -28.38 10.87 -2.14
C MET A 397 -28.26 10.53 -3.64
N LEU A 398 -27.76 11.46 -4.44
CA LEU A 398 -27.65 11.27 -5.89
C LEU A 398 -26.66 10.14 -6.24
N ILE A 399 -25.49 10.14 -5.60
CA ILE A 399 -24.46 9.14 -5.85
C ILE A 399 -24.93 7.76 -5.38
N THR A 400 -25.55 7.66 -4.19
CA THR A 400 -26.04 6.36 -3.69
C THR A 400 -27.13 5.78 -4.59
N ASN A 401 -28.08 6.58 -5.04
CA ASN A 401 -29.13 6.10 -5.95
C ASN A 401 -28.52 5.54 -7.24
N ALA A 402 -27.62 6.28 -7.88
CA ALA A 402 -26.96 5.84 -9.10
C ALA A 402 -26.11 4.55 -8.89
N VAL A 403 -25.43 4.43 -7.74
CA VAL A 403 -24.64 3.23 -7.40
C VAL A 403 -25.57 2.03 -7.13
N MET A 404 -26.71 2.23 -6.48
CA MET A 404 -27.67 1.15 -6.22
C MET A 404 -28.32 0.64 -7.52
N GLU A 405 -28.69 1.52 -8.43
CA GLU A 405 -29.16 1.13 -9.76
C GLU A 405 -28.09 0.38 -10.56
N LEU A 406 -26.84 0.86 -10.51
CA LEU A 406 -25.71 0.18 -11.14
C LEU A 406 -25.51 -1.22 -10.55
N TYR A 407 -25.54 -1.33 -9.20
CA TYR A 407 -25.40 -2.60 -8.49
C TYR A 407 -26.45 -3.62 -8.95
N ASP A 408 -27.74 -3.22 -8.94
CA ASP A 408 -28.85 -4.09 -9.34
C ASP A 408 -28.76 -4.55 -10.79
N ARG A 409 -28.14 -3.74 -11.65
CA ARG A 409 -27.97 -4.02 -13.09
C ARG A 409 -26.83 -4.99 -13.38
N ILE A 410 -25.70 -4.90 -12.63
CA ILE A 410 -24.48 -5.63 -13.01
C ILE A 410 -24.20 -6.86 -12.16
N VAL A 411 -24.73 -6.92 -10.92
CA VAL A 411 -24.37 -7.99 -9.98
C VAL A 411 -25.32 -9.17 -10.11
N ASP A 412 -24.75 -10.38 -10.22
CA ASP A 412 -25.52 -11.62 -10.23
C ASP A 412 -26.04 -11.95 -8.83
N LYS A 413 -27.36 -12.05 -8.69
CA LYS A 413 -28.07 -12.29 -7.43
C LYS A 413 -27.81 -13.66 -6.82
N ASN A 414 -27.35 -14.62 -7.62
CA ASN A 414 -27.15 -16.01 -7.20
C ASN A 414 -25.73 -16.30 -6.69
N LEU A 415 -24.79 -15.35 -6.89
CA LEU A 415 -23.40 -15.57 -6.59
C LEU A 415 -23.01 -14.96 -5.24
N LEU A 416 -22.17 -15.68 -4.52
CA LEU A 416 -21.51 -15.20 -3.31
C LEU A 416 -20.40 -14.20 -3.67
N ILE A 417 -20.34 -13.11 -2.92
CA ILE A 417 -19.47 -11.97 -3.15
C ILE A 417 -18.37 -11.92 -2.07
N ARG A 418 -17.16 -11.56 -2.47
CA ARG A 418 -15.99 -11.48 -1.59
C ARG A 418 -15.30 -10.13 -1.58
N ARG A 419 -15.39 -9.37 -2.67
CA ARG A 419 -14.70 -8.11 -2.84
C ARG A 419 -15.60 -7.05 -3.43
N ILE A 420 -15.45 -5.83 -2.94
CA ILE A 420 -16.14 -4.65 -3.43
C ILE A 420 -15.11 -3.56 -3.66
N ASN A 421 -15.24 -2.84 -4.77
CA ASN A 421 -14.44 -1.67 -5.10
C ASN A 421 -15.34 -0.61 -5.71
N ILE A 422 -15.35 0.59 -5.12
CA ILE A 422 -16.09 1.75 -5.62
C ILE A 422 -15.07 2.85 -5.92
N THR A 423 -15.19 3.46 -7.08
CA THR A 423 -14.28 4.53 -7.51
C THR A 423 -15.09 5.70 -8.04
N ALA A 424 -14.86 6.88 -7.48
CA ALA A 424 -15.30 8.15 -8.03
C ALA A 424 -14.20 8.65 -9.00
N ASN A 425 -14.54 8.82 -10.27
CA ASN A 425 -13.65 9.29 -11.32
C ASN A 425 -13.94 10.74 -11.71
N LYS A 426 -13.12 11.32 -12.58
CA LYS A 426 -13.28 12.68 -13.13
C LYS A 426 -13.50 13.72 -12.02
N LEU A 427 -12.73 13.59 -10.96
CA LEU A 427 -12.80 14.50 -9.83
C LEU A 427 -12.33 15.88 -10.23
N VAL A 428 -13.09 16.88 -9.81
CA VAL A 428 -12.72 18.30 -9.91
C VAL A 428 -12.98 18.98 -8.56
N ASP A 429 -12.26 20.06 -8.30
CA ASP A 429 -12.56 20.90 -7.14
C ASP A 429 -13.95 21.53 -7.31
N GLU A 430 -14.71 21.57 -6.23
CA GLU A 430 -16.08 22.08 -6.23
C GLU A 430 -16.18 23.54 -6.73
N SER A 431 -15.15 24.35 -6.52
CA SER A 431 -15.10 25.75 -6.98
C SER A 431 -15.13 25.87 -8.51
N PHE A 432 -14.54 24.91 -9.22
CA PHE A 432 -14.51 24.88 -10.68
C PHE A 432 -15.77 24.26 -11.31
N SER A 433 -16.60 23.58 -10.53
CA SER A 433 -17.81 22.91 -11.05
C SER A 433 -18.95 23.89 -11.39
N LYS A 434 -18.87 25.13 -10.92
CA LYS A 434 -19.90 26.17 -11.16
C LYS A 434 -19.74 26.89 -12.50
N GLU A 435 -18.66 26.67 -13.25
CA GLU A 435 -18.37 27.39 -14.50
C GLU A 435 -18.86 26.69 -15.77
N GLU A 436 -19.32 25.44 -15.67
CA GLU A 436 -19.94 24.76 -16.83
C GLU A 436 -21.44 25.09 -16.90
N GLU A 437 -21.77 26.27 -17.44
CA GLU A 437 -23.14 26.56 -17.88
C GLU A 437 -23.50 25.62 -19.04
N THR A 438 -24.31 24.61 -18.74
CA THR A 438 -24.93 23.79 -19.78
C THR A 438 -26.03 24.62 -20.44
N TYR A 439 -25.75 25.09 -21.64
CA TYR A 439 -26.82 25.68 -22.47
C TYR A 439 -27.85 24.59 -22.82
N GLU A 440 -29.00 24.62 -22.16
CA GLU A 440 -30.14 23.77 -22.57
C GLU A 440 -30.84 24.42 -23.76
N GLN A 441 -31.07 23.63 -24.79
CA GLN A 441 -31.93 24.06 -25.89
C GLN A 441 -33.37 24.16 -25.38
N LEU A 442 -33.94 25.36 -25.44
CA LEU A 442 -35.29 25.61 -25.00
C LEU A 442 -36.29 24.81 -25.88
N ASP A 443 -37.20 24.09 -25.24
CA ASP A 443 -38.27 23.34 -25.87
C ASP A 443 -39.59 24.12 -25.75
N LEU A 444 -40.35 24.23 -26.83
CA LEU A 444 -41.61 24.98 -26.91
C LEU A 444 -42.77 24.36 -26.10
N PHE A 445 -42.60 23.11 -25.63
CA PHE A 445 -43.68 22.38 -24.92
C PHE A 445 -43.39 22.24 -23.41
N THR A 446 -42.26 22.75 -22.95
CA THR A 446 -41.87 22.67 -21.54
C THR A 446 -42.35 23.92 -20.79
N ASP A 447 -43.08 23.73 -19.67
CA ASP A 447 -43.42 24.82 -18.77
C ASP A 447 -42.18 25.17 -17.92
N TYR A 448 -41.48 26.23 -18.30
CA TYR A 448 -40.24 26.66 -17.67
C TYR A 448 -40.47 27.15 -16.25
N THR A 449 -41.67 27.66 -15.90
CA THR A 449 -41.96 28.09 -14.53
C THR A 449 -42.01 26.92 -13.55
N VAL A 450 -42.60 25.80 -13.98
CA VAL A 450 -42.61 24.55 -13.22
C VAL A 450 -41.19 23.96 -13.11
N LYS A 451 -40.45 24.00 -14.24
CA LYS A 451 -39.06 23.48 -14.24
C LYS A 451 -38.12 24.29 -13.33
N GLU A 452 -38.26 25.63 -13.33
CA GLU A 452 -37.52 26.51 -12.43
C GLU A 452 -37.86 26.24 -10.96
N GLN A 453 -39.13 26.01 -10.64
CA GLN A 453 -39.53 25.63 -9.27
C GLN A 453 -38.98 24.29 -8.85
N GLU A 454 -39.05 23.25 -9.70
CA GLU A 454 -38.47 21.93 -9.43
C GLU A 454 -36.93 22.00 -9.24
N GLN A 455 -36.23 22.80 -10.04
CA GLN A 455 -34.81 23.03 -9.91
C GLN A 455 -34.47 23.74 -8.60
N ALA A 456 -35.21 24.78 -8.23
CA ALA A 456 -35.02 25.49 -6.98
C ALA A 456 -35.27 24.59 -5.74
N GLU A 457 -36.30 23.73 -5.80
CA GLU A 457 -36.54 22.73 -4.74
C GLU A 457 -35.43 21.69 -4.68
N GLU A 458 -34.95 21.17 -5.81
CA GLU A 458 -33.80 20.24 -5.84
C GLU A 458 -32.55 20.88 -5.25
N GLU A 459 -32.23 22.12 -5.63
CA GLU A 459 -31.09 22.86 -5.08
C GLU A 459 -31.19 23.08 -3.58
N ALA A 460 -32.37 23.45 -3.07
CA ALA A 460 -32.60 23.60 -1.65
C ALA A 460 -32.40 22.29 -0.87
N VAL A 461 -32.83 21.15 -1.43
CA VAL A 461 -32.61 19.82 -0.86
C VAL A 461 -31.12 19.48 -0.83
N LEU A 462 -30.41 19.72 -1.92
CA LEU A 462 -28.95 19.44 -2.03
C LEU A 462 -28.14 20.33 -1.07
N GLU A 463 -28.51 21.60 -0.93
CA GLU A 463 -27.85 22.51 0.00
C GLU A 463 -28.09 22.10 1.48
N ARG A 464 -29.29 21.67 1.81
CA ARG A 464 -29.61 21.10 3.13
C ARG A 464 -28.79 19.82 3.40
N GLU A 465 -28.70 18.92 2.40
CA GLU A 465 -27.88 17.72 2.50
C GLU A 465 -26.41 18.07 2.72
N LYS A 466 -25.86 19.02 1.98
CA LYS A 466 -24.47 19.47 2.12
C LYS A 466 -24.18 20.00 3.53
N ARG A 467 -25.07 20.82 4.08
CA ARG A 467 -24.96 21.30 5.47
C ARG A 467 -24.96 20.15 6.48
N MET A 468 -25.80 19.13 6.25
CA MET A 468 -25.84 17.94 7.11
C MET A 468 -24.54 17.12 6.98
N GLN A 469 -24.02 16.91 5.77
CA GLN A 469 -22.74 16.22 5.56
C GLN A 469 -21.57 16.93 6.27
N GLN A 470 -21.49 18.26 6.19
CA GLN A 470 -20.47 19.06 6.87
C GLN A 470 -20.57 18.95 8.39
N THR A 471 -21.81 18.96 8.93
CA THR A 471 -22.06 18.77 10.36
C THR A 471 -21.64 17.37 10.81
N MET A 472 -21.97 16.32 10.04
CA MET A 472 -21.53 14.95 10.32
C MET A 472 -20.01 14.83 10.29
N LEU A 473 -19.33 15.45 9.33
CA LEU A 473 -17.86 15.48 9.27
C LEU A 473 -17.25 16.15 10.49
N THR A 474 -17.81 17.29 10.93
CA THR A 474 -17.35 18.01 12.12
C THR A 474 -17.47 17.14 13.38
N ILE A 475 -18.62 16.45 13.54
CA ILE A 475 -18.83 15.54 14.66
C ILE A 475 -17.84 14.35 14.59
N LYS A 476 -17.68 13.73 13.42
CA LYS A 476 -16.76 12.61 13.23
C LYS A 476 -15.30 12.99 13.46
N LYS A 477 -14.88 14.18 13.05
CA LYS A 477 -13.52 14.71 13.29
C LYS A 477 -13.27 14.97 14.78
N LYS A 478 -14.26 15.48 15.50
CA LYS A 478 -14.12 15.85 16.91
C LYS A 478 -14.25 14.67 17.88
N PHE A 479 -15.15 13.73 17.59
CA PHE A 479 -15.53 12.67 18.53
C PHE A 479 -15.26 11.25 18.01
N GLY A 480 -14.61 11.12 16.84
CA GLY A 480 -14.30 9.85 16.21
C GLY A 480 -15.30 9.42 15.14
N LYS A 481 -14.86 8.55 14.24
CA LYS A 481 -15.63 8.14 13.04
C LYS A 481 -16.96 7.45 13.37
N ASN A 482 -17.07 6.82 14.55
CA ASN A 482 -18.28 6.11 15.03
C ASN A 482 -19.18 6.97 15.92
N ALA A 483 -18.85 8.25 16.15
CA ALA A 483 -19.65 9.13 16.99
C ALA A 483 -21.07 9.38 16.44
N ILE A 484 -21.25 9.29 15.12
CA ILE A 484 -22.54 9.35 14.46
C ILE A 484 -22.63 8.29 13.38
N LEU A 485 -23.66 7.44 13.46
CA LEU A 485 -23.93 6.34 12.54
C LEU A 485 -25.34 6.49 11.96
N LYS A 486 -25.54 6.01 10.74
CA LYS A 486 -26.88 5.88 10.12
C LYS A 486 -27.50 4.55 10.52
N GLY A 487 -28.83 4.45 10.55
CA GLY A 487 -29.54 3.21 10.91
C GLY A 487 -29.11 1.98 10.10
N MET A 488 -28.70 2.19 8.81
CA MET A 488 -28.17 1.10 7.99
C MET A 488 -26.87 0.49 8.54
N ASN A 489 -26.05 1.25 9.26
CA ASN A 489 -24.78 0.76 9.83
C ASN A 489 -24.98 -0.17 11.04
N LEU A 490 -26.23 -0.35 11.50
CA LEU A 490 -26.61 -1.23 12.60
C LEU A 490 -27.34 -2.49 12.13
N GLN A 491 -27.55 -2.63 10.82
CA GLN A 491 -28.21 -3.80 10.23
C GLN A 491 -27.26 -5.02 10.21
N GLU A 492 -27.84 -6.21 10.15
CA GLU A 492 -27.07 -7.45 10.01
C GLU A 492 -26.26 -7.44 8.68
N GLY A 493 -24.98 -7.70 8.77
CA GLY A 493 -24.06 -7.66 7.63
C GLY A 493 -23.44 -6.29 7.38
N ALA A 494 -23.82 -5.24 8.11
CA ALA A 494 -23.15 -3.93 8.05
C ALA A 494 -21.68 -4.04 8.50
N THR A 495 -20.80 -3.26 7.86
CA THR A 495 -19.35 -3.30 8.11
C THR A 495 -18.75 -1.94 8.43
N ALA A 496 -19.52 -0.86 8.31
CA ALA A 496 -18.99 0.50 8.43
C ALA A 496 -18.41 0.78 9.82
N LYS A 497 -19.04 0.29 10.88
CA LYS A 497 -18.55 0.47 12.26
C LYS A 497 -17.16 -0.11 12.44
N ASP A 498 -16.95 -1.36 12.02
CA ASP A 498 -15.64 -2.03 12.11
C ASP A 498 -14.60 -1.39 11.18
N ARG A 499 -15.02 -0.91 10.00
CA ARG A 499 -14.14 -0.21 9.07
C ARG A 499 -13.68 1.14 9.61
N ASN A 500 -14.51 1.84 10.33
CA ASN A 500 -14.16 3.12 10.95
C ASN A 500 -13.07 2.98 12.02
N GLU A 501 -12.95 1.79 12.62
CA GLU A 501 -11.90 1.41 13.57
C GLU A 501 -10.65 0.86 12.89
N GLN A 502 -10.51 1.06 11.57
CA GLN A 502 -9.36 0.57 10.81
C GLN A 502 -8.59 1.73 10.17
N ILE A 503 -7.26 1.54 10.09
CA ILE A 503 -6.34 2.36 9.31
C ILE A 503 -5.70 1.46 8.26
N GLY A 504 -5.83 1.80 6.97
CA GLY A 504 -5.30 0.98 5.88
C GLY A 504 -5.88 -0.44 5.81
N GLY A 505 -7.09 -0.68 6.37
CA GLY A 505 -7.76 -1.99 6.41
C GLY A 505 -7.31 -2.90 7.55
N HIS A 506 -6.57 -2.39 8.53
CA HIS A 506 -6.12 -3.08 9.74
C HIS A 506 -6.59 -2.34 10.99
N LYS A 507 -6.64 -3.01 12.14
CA LYS A 507 -7.02 -2.38 13.41
C LYS A 507 -6.16 -1.14 13.68
N ALA A 508 -6.83 -0.06 14.12
CA ALA A 508 -6.19 1.18 14.51
C ALA A 508 -5.32 1.01 15.77
#